data_3b8bbeb8525dbe4d4b995c10af6fa262
#
_entry.id   3b8bbeb8525dbe4d4b995c10af6fa262
#
_cell.length_a   1.000
_cell.length_b   1.000
_cell.length_c   1.000
_cell.angle_alpha   90.00
_cell.angle_beta   90.00
_cell.angle_gamma   90.00
#
_symmetry.space_group_name_H-M   'P 1'
#
loop_
_entity.id
_entity.type
_entity.pdbx_description
1 polymer ?
#
loop_
_entity_poly.entity_id
_entity_poly.type
_entity_poly.pdbx_seq_one_letter_code
_entity_poly.pdbx_strand_id
1 'polypeptide(L)'
;FIKSAFLNFGSIFFQILNQIRKIYLNSPIYNKKISKIDDKVIIYKPNQSILNCLIKLDKKKYNIEDFSLNSVWKDSTNLNKKSFKKLHSFFWLFTLDLKSSKKITQNIISNWIDENDKYKQYIWDLDILSKRIIAWISNSKLTYENAEANYKIKFNLIIKKQTNHLINEIRRS
;
A
#
# COMPACT_ATOMS: atom_id res chain seq x y z
N PHE A 1 8.59 -6.84 44.66
CA PHE A 1 9.02 -8.02 43.83
C PHE A 1 7.88 -8.60 43.00
N ILE A 2 6.68 -8.82 43.54
CA ILE A 2 5.54 -9.44 42.85
C ILE A 2 5.03 -8.56 41.67
N LYS A 3 4.95 -7.23 41.80
CA LYS A 3 4.51 -6.31 40.72
C LYS A 3 5.46 -6.29 39.52
N SER A 4 6.79 -6.40 39.74
CA SER A 4 7.75 -6.42 38.63
C SER A 4 7.73 -7.74 37.84
N ALA A 5 7.47 -8.86 38.52
CA ALA A 5 7.30 -10.16 37.88
C ALA A 5 6.05 -10.22 36.99
N PHE A 6 4.94 -9.66 37.44
CA PHE A 6 3.70 -9.57 36.63
C PHE A 6 3.85 -8.70 35.38
N LEU A 7 4.55 -7.57 35.48
CA LEU A 7 4.83 -6.69 34.34
C LEU A 7 5.74 -7.38 33.31
N ASN A 8 6.74 -8.15 33.77
CA ASN A 8 7.61 -8.92 32.88
C ASN A 8 6.84 -10.06 32.17
N PHE A 9 5.94 -10.75 32.89
CA PHE A 9 5.14 -11.82 32.30
C PHE A 9 4.19 -11.30 31.19
N GLY A 10 3.54 -10.17 31.44
CA GLY A 10 2.71 -9.51 30.41
C GLY A 10 3.49 -9.11 29.17
N SER A 11 4.69 -8.57 29.35
CA SER A 11 5.56 -8.19 28.24
C SER A 11 6.02 -9.42 27.41
N ILE A 12 6.42 -10.51 28.06
CA ILE A 12 6.81 -11.74 27.38
C ILE A 12 5.63 -12.36 26.63
N PHE A 13 4.46 -12.42 27.26
CA PHE A 13 3.26 -12.93 26.63
C PHE A 13 2.87 -12.11 25.37
N PHE A 14 2.94 -10.78 25.46
CA PHE A 14 2.69 -9.89 24.34
C PHE A 14 3.70 -10.09 23.19
N GLN A 15 4.98 -10.30 23.53
CA GLN A 15 6.01 -10.61 22.52
C GLN A 15 5.74 -11.93 21.80
N ILE A 16 5.33 -12.98 22.54
CA ILE A 16 4.95 -14.28 21.95
C ILE A 16 3.76 -14.11 21.01
N LEU A 17 2.71 -13.43 21.45
CA LEU A 17 1.53 -13.17 20.59
C LEU A 17 1.91 -12.41 19.32
N ASN A 18 2.80 -11.42 19.42
CA ASN A 18 3.28 -10.69 18.25
C ASN A 18 4.08 -11.58 17.28
N GLN A 19 4.88 -12.52 17.79
CA GLN A 19 5.60 -13.46 16.94
C GLN A 19 4.64 -14.43 16.22
N ILE A 20 3.68 -15.01 16.94
CA ILE A 20 2.65 -15.87 16.36
C ILE A 20 1.87 -15.10 15.27
N ARG A 21 1.51 -13.85 15.54
CA ARG A 21 0.86 -12.99 14.55
C ARG A 21 1.71 -12.78 13.30
N LYS A 22 3.00 -12.50 13.45
CA LYS A 22 3.91 -12.34 12.31
C LYS A 22 3.96 -13.60 11.45
N ILE A 23 4.06 -14.77 12.07
CA ILE A 23 4.04 -16.06 11.36
C ILE A 23 2.72 -16.23 10.60
N TYR A 24 1.58 -15.97 11.26
CA TYR A 24 0.27 -16.05 10.63
C TYR A 24 0.13 -15.11 9.43
N LEU A 25 0.51 -13.82 9.57
CA LEU A 25 0.41 -12.84 8.50
C LEU A 25 1.29 -13.18 7.28
N ASN A 26 2.42 -13.86 7.49
CA ASN A 26 3.29 -14.34 6.42
C ASN A 26 2.83 -15.69 5.81
N SER A 27 1.78 -16.31 6.34
CA SER A 27 1.34 -17.64 5.92
C SER A 27 0.54 -17.60 4.60
N PRO A 28 0.57 -18.70 3.80
CA PRO A 28 -0.29 -18.87 2.63
C PRO A 28 -1.78 -18.82 2.99
N ILE A 29 -2.15 -19.26 4.20
CA ILE A 29 -3.52 -19.24 4.72
C ILE A 29 -4.02 -17.82 4.81
N TYR A 30 -3.23 -16.92 5.39
CA TYR A 30 -3.59 -15.51 5.47
C TYR A 30 -3.69 -14.86 4.09
N ASN A 31 -2.72 -15.13 3.21
CA ASN A 31 -2.75 -14.61 1.85
C ASN A 31 -4.01 -15.06 1.08
N LYS A 32 -4.40 -16.34 1.22
CA LYS A 32 -5.65 -16.86 0.66
C LYS A 32 -6.88 -16.18 1.26
N LYS A 33 -6.88 -15.92 2.58
CA LYS A 33 -7.98 -15.24 3.27
C LYS A 33 -8.22 -13.83 2.73
N ILE A 34 -7.18 -13.00 2.60
CA ILE A 34 -7.30 -11.62 2.10
C ILE A 34 -7.54 -11.54 0.58
N SER A 35 -7.23 -12.62 -0.15
CA SER A 35 -7.49 -12.71 -1.59
C SER A 35 -8.92 -13.10 -1.93
N LYS A 36 -9.78 -13.44 -0.95
CA LYS A 36 -11.18 -13.73 -1.21
C LYS A 36 -11.84 -12.53 -1.86
N ILE A 37 -12.33 -12.74 -3.08
CA ILE A 37 -12.99 -11.72 -3.89
C ILE A 37 -14.44 -11.67 -3.45
N ASP A 38 -14.90 -10.51 -3.01
CA ASP A 38 -16.30 -10.18 -2.94
C ASP A 38 -16.70 -9.66 -4.34
N ASP A 39 -17.84 -10.09 -4.89
CA ASP A 39 -18.29 -9.73 -6.26
C ASP A 39 -18.66 -8.25 -6.42
N LYS A 40 -18.50 -7.45 -5.37
CA LYS A 40 -18.76 -6.03 -5.41
C LYS A 40 -17.78 -5.31 -6.35
N VAL A 41 -18.35 -4.62 -7.32
CA VAL A 41 -17.60 -3.78 -8.25
C VAL A 41 -16.97 -2.61 -7.47
N ILE A 42 -15.65 -2.47 -7.56
CA ILE A 42 -14.97 -1.31 -7.00
C ILE A 42 -15.06 -0.16 -8.00
N ILE A 43 -15.67 0.94 -7.60
CA ILE A 43 -15.76 2.15 -8.41
C ILE A 43 -14.59 3.07 -8.06
N TYR A 44 -13.68 3.25 -9.02
CA TYR A 44 -12.52 4.14 -8.87
C TYR A 44 -12.90 5.57 -9.34
N LYS A 45 -13.52 6.35 -8.45
CA LYS A 45 -13.78 7.77 -8.72
C LYS A 45 -12.94 8.62 -7.76
N PRO A 46 -12.19 9.61 -8.27
CA PRO A 46 -11.49 10.57 -7.41
C PRO A 46 -12.50 11.32 -6.55
N ASN A 47 -12.26 11.38 -5.25
CA ASN A 47 -13.02 12.25 -4.36
C ASN A 47 -12.40 13.63 -4.38
N GLN A 48 -13.14 14.62 -4.89
CA GLN A 48 -12.64 15.99 -5.06
C GLN A 48 -12.23 16.63 -3.74
N SER A 49 -12.93 16.33 -2.65
CA SER A 49 -12.58 16.86 -1.31
C SER A 49 -11.25 16.34 -0.82
N ILE A 50 -10.99 15.04 -1.02
CA ILE A 50 -9.71 14.41 -0.66
C ILE A 50 -8.61 14.97 -1.56
N LEU A 51 -8.82 15.07 -2.86
CA LEU A 51 -7.86 15.66 -3.80
C LEU A 51 -7.50 17.09 -3.40
N ASN A 52 -8.46 17.93 -3.06
CA ASN A 52 -8.22 19.31 -2.64
C ASN A 52 -7.41 19.40 -1.34
N CYS A 53 -7.65 18.52 -0.38
CA CYS A 53 -6.88 18.47 0.86
C CYS A 53 -5.42 18.04 0.60
N LEU A 54 -5.20 17.11 -0.32
CA LEU A 54 -3.90 16.49 -0.56
C LEU A 54 -3.01 17.34 -1.49
N ILE A 55 -3.60 18.04 -2.47
CA ILE A 55 -2.89 18.99 -3.35
C ILE A 55 -2.32 20.18 -2.56
N LYS A 56 -2.95 20.57 -1.44
CA LYS A 56 -2.43 21.63 -0.57
C LYS A 56 -1.15 21.24 0.16
N LEU A 57 -0.80 19.97 0.26
CA LEU A 57 0.34 19.46 1.03
C LEU A 57 1.66 19.47 0.25
N ASP A 58 1.61 19.54 -1.08
CA ASP A 58 2.84 19.56 -1.90
C ASP A 58 2.65 20.46 -3.12
N LYS A 59 3.43 21.59 -3.15
CA LYS A 59 3.28 22.65 -4.16
C LYS A 59 4.06 22.37 -5.45
N LYS A 60 4.95 21.36 -5.47
CA LYS A 60 5.76 21.00 -6.64
C LYS A 60 5.19 19.81 -7.37
N LYS A 61 4.90 19.96 -8.66
CA LYS A 61 4.55 18.87 -9.57
C LYS A 61 5.81 18.42 -10.31
N TYR A 62 5.97 17.11 -10.43
CA TYR A 62 7.09 16.48 -11.11
C TYR A 62 6.60 15.76 -12.37
N ASN A 63 7.46 15.70 -13.39
CA ASN A 63 7.22 14.84 -14.54
C ASN A 63 7.63 13.40 -14.16
N ILE A 64 6.76 12.43 -14.46
CA ILE A 64 7.01 11.03 -14.13
C ILE A 64 8.10 10.40 -15.02
N GLU A 65 8.40 11.01 -16.16
CA GLU A 65 9.46 10.55 -17.08
C GLU A 65 10.86 10.65 -16.44
N ASP A 66 11.01 11.48 -15.43
CA ASP A 66 12.26 11.62 -14.67
C ASP A 66 12.52 10.45 -13.69
N PHE A 67 11.55 9.52 -13.55
CA PHE A 67 11.71 8.35 -12.70
C PHE A 67 12.35 7.17 -13.46
N SER A 68 13.59 6.85 -13.13
CA SER A 68 14.26 5.64 -13.57
C SER A 68 13.63 4.37 -12.98
N LEU A 69 13.06 3.51 -13.83
CA LEU A 69 12.09 2.48 -13.44
C LEU A 69 12.67 1.16 -12.92
N ASN A 70 13.93 0.83 -13.23
CA ASN A 70 14.37 -0.57 -13.19
C ASN A 70 14.94 -1.05 -11.83
N SER A 71 15.25 -0.16 -10.89
CA SER A 71 15.86 -0.55 -9.61
C SER A 71 15.10 -0.07 -8.37
N VAL A 72 14.17 0.86 -8.52
CA VAL A 72 13.52 1.59 -7.42
C VAL A 72 12.94 0.66 -6.33
N TRP A 73 12.30 -0.44 -6.72
CA TRP A 73 11.66 -1.33 -5.77
C TRP A 73 12.64 -2.28 -5.09
N LYS A 74 13.67 -2.73 -5.82
CA LYS A 74 14.73 -3.63 -5.28
C LYS A 74 15.64 -2.90 -4.32
N ASP A 75 16.00 -1.66 -4.64
CA ASP A 75 16.92 -0.85 -3.83
C ASP A 75 16.21 -0.13 -2.67
N SER A 76 14.89 -0.25 -2.57
CA SER A 76 14.08 0.43 -1.56
C SER A 76 14.44 0.06 -0.12
N THR A 77 15.01 -1.12 0.11
CA THR A 77 15.47 -1.58 1.44
C THR A 77 16.62 -0.75 1.99
N ASN A 78 17.39 -0.08 1.14
CA ASN A 78 18.52 0.77 1.52
C ASN A 78 18.09 2.20 1.87
N LEU A 79 16.82 2.53 1.69
CA LEU A 79 16.28 3.86 2.00
C LEU A 79 16.11 4.06 3.51
N ASN A 80 16.31 5.30 3.97
CA ASN A 80 15.90 5.65 5.32
C ASN A 80 14.37 5.51 5.47
N LYS A 81 13.92 5.34 6.71
CA LYS A 81 12.51 5.07 7.05
C LYS A 81 11.51 6.07 6.44
N LYS A 82 11.88 7.36 6.38
CA LYS A 82 11.02 8.43 5.83
C LYS A 82 10.88 8.29 4.32
N SER A 83 11.98 8.11 3.61
CA SER A 83 11.99 7.92 2.16
C SER A 83 11.31 6.62 1.75
N PHE A 84 11.54 5.52 2.50
CA PHE A 84 10.85 4.26 2.31
C PHE A 84 9.33 4.43 2.41
N LYS A 85 8.83 5.07 3.48
CA LYS A 85 7.40 5.35 3.64
C LYS A 85 6.86 6.20 2.50
N LYS A 86 7.57 7.26 2.11
CA LYS A 86 7.15 8.15 1.01
C LYS A 86 7.04 7.37 -0.31
N LEU A 87 8.01 6.52 -0.61
CA LEU A 87 8.04 5.71 -1.83
C LEU A 87 6.88 4.72 -1.88
N HIS A 88 6.75 3.86 -0.86
CA HIS A 88 5.76 2.77 -0.84
C HIS A 88 4.32 3.21 -0.54
N SER A 89 4.11 4.42 -0.04
CA SER A 89 2.77 4.99 0.12
C SER A 89 2.16 5.50 -1.18
N PHE A 90 2.95 5.66 -2.24
CA PHE A 90 2.52 6.27 -3.50
C PHE A 90 1.91 7.67 -3.36
N PHE A 91 2.11 8.33 -2.22
CA PHE A 91 1.55 9.65 -1.98
C PHE A 91 2.14 10.72 -2.92
N TRP A 92 3.31 10.44 -3.49
CA TRP A 92 3.92 11.24 -4.55
C TRP A 92 3.09 11.32 -5.84
N LEU A 93 2.13 10.41 -6.06
CA LEU A 93 1.19 10.51 -7.19
C LEU A 93 0.39 11.83 -7.20
N PHE A 94 0.16 12.42 -6.01
CA PHE A 94 -0.54 13.69 -5.92
C PHE A 94 0.30 14.88 -6.37
N THR A 95 1.61 14.70 -6.52
CA THR A 95 2.54 15.73 -7.01
C THR A 95 2.74 15.66 -8.52
N LEU A 96 2.22 14.61 -9.17
CA LEU A 96 2.32 14.45 -10.62
C LEU A 96 1.35 15.35 -11.36
N ASP A 97 1.77 15.82 -12.52
CA ASP A 97 0.86 16.45 -13.46
C ASP A 97 -0.09 15.38 -14.07
N LEU A 98 -1.35 15.73 -14.24
CA LEU A 98 -2.34 14.89 -14.93
C LEU A 98 -1.99 14.64 -16.41
N LYS A 99 -1.09 15.44 -16.98
CA LYS A 99 -0.52 15.24 -18.31
C LYS A 99 0.57 14.16 -18.36
N SER A 100 1.05 13.71 -17.18
CA SER A 100 2.03 12.64 -17.07
C SER A 100 1.54 11.37 -17.76
N SER A 101 2.47 10.61 -18.31
CA SER A 101 2.14 9.39 -19.06
C SER A 101 1.42 8.36 -18.17
N LYS A 102 0.16 8.09 -18.47
CA LYS A 102 -0.64 7.03 -17.83
C LYS A 102 0.08 5.68 -17.92
N LYS A 103 0.63 5.38 -19.09
CA LYS A 103 1.33 4.11 -19.35
C LYS A 103 2.54 3.93 -18.42
N ILE A 104 3.33 4.98 -18.22
CA ILE A 104 4.49 4.93 -17.31
C ILE A 104 4.01 4.73 -15.86
N THR A 105 3.00 5.47 -15.43
CA THR A 105 2.42 5.31 -14.07
C THR A 105 1.91 3.89 -13.84
N GLN A 106 1.18 3.34 -14.80
CA GLN A 106 0.64 1.99 -14.73
C GLN A 106 1.74 0.93 -14.73
N ASN A 107 2.82 1.11 -15.48
CA ASN A 107 3.98 0.22 -15.47
C ASN A 107 4.70 0.26 -14.12
N ILE A 108 4.88 1.44 -13.53
CA ILE A 108 5.46 1.58 -12.17
C ILE A 108 4.64 0.80 -11.16
N ILE A 109 3.32 0.95 -11.20
CA ILE A 109 2.40 0.25 -10.29
C ILE A 109 2.41 -1.26 -10.56
N SER A 110 2.39 -1.68 -11.83
CA SER A 110 2.46 -3.10 -12.19
C SER A 110 3.72 -3.77 -11.63
N ASN A 111 4.88 -3.14 -11.84
CA ASN A 111 6.16 -3.64 -11.31
C ASN A 111 6.15 -3.71 -9.79
N TRP A 112 5.55 -2.71 -9.13
CA TRP A 112 5.41 -2.75 -7.68
C TRP A 112 4.52 -3.90 -7.22
N ILE A 113 3.41 -4.17 -7.92
CA ILE A 113 2.50 -5.28 -7.62
C ILE A 113 3.23 -6.61 -7.74
N ASP A 114 3.97 -6.81 -8.83
CA ASP A 114 4.69 -8.06 -9.09
C ASP A 114 5.69 -8.39 -7.97
N GLU A 115 6.33 -7.37 -7.39
CA GLU A 115 7.26 -7.53 -6.26
C GLU A 115 6.57 -7.64 -4.89
N ASN A 116 5.36 -7.11 -4.71
CA ASN A 116 4.76 -6.87 -3.39
C ASN A 116 3.29 -7.35 -3.27
N ASP A 117 2.90 -8.32 -4.09
CA ASP A 117 1.53 -8.89 -4.09
C ASP A 117 1.18 -9.69 -2.83
N LYS A 118 2.21 -10.16 -2.09
CA LYS A 118 2.09 -10.86 -0.82
C LYS A 118 2.32 -9.92 0.36
N TYR A 119 1.80 -10.30 1.51
CA TYR A 119 2.06 -9.57 2.74
C TYR A 119 3.57 -9.45 3.02
N LYS A 120 4.02 -8.21 3.26
CA LYS A 120 5.37 -7.87 3.75
C LYS A 120 5.23 -6.85 4.87
N GLN A 121 5.67 -7.17 6.07
CA GLN A 121 5.42 -6.40 7.30
C GLN A 121 5.63 -4.89 7.14
N TYR A 122 6.75 -4.45 6.59
CA TYR A 122 7.07 -3.02 6.48
C TYR A 122 6.32 -2.30 5.36
N ILE A 123 6.03 -2.99 4.25
CA ILE A 123 5.33 -2.44 3.08
C ILE A 123 3.83 -2.40 3.30
N TRP A 124 3.30 -3.32 4.12
CA TRP A 124 1.90 -3.44 4.47
C TRP A 124 1.57 -2.83 5.84
N ASP A 125 2.49 -2.00 6.40
CA ASP A 125 2.22 -1.15 7.56
C ASP A 125 0.98 -0.28 7.30
N LEU A 126 0.10 -0.13 8.30
CA LEU A 126 -1.21 0.51 8.13
C LEU A 126 -1.12 1.94 7.60
N ASP A 127 -0.13 2.71 8.03
CA ASP A 127 0.09 4.08 7.57
C ASP A 127 0.48 4.12 6.08
N ILE A 128 1.36 3.21 5.65
CA ILE A 128 1.79 3.10 4.24
C ILE A 128 0.67 2.58 3.37
N LEU A 129 0.00 1.53 3.81
CA LEU A 129 -1.07 0.85 3.10
C LEU A 129 -2.27 1.75 2.84
N SER A 130 -2.76 2.42 3.87
CA SER A 130 -3.92 3.33 3.76
C SER A 130 -3.63 4.48 2.79
N LYS A 131 -2.47 5.10 2.91
CA LYS A 131 -2.02 6.16 2.00
C LYS A 131 -1.93 5.66 0.56
N ARG A 132 -1.40 4.46 0.33
CA ARG A 132 -1.30 3.86 -1.01
C ARG A 132 -2.66 3.61 -1.64
N ILE A 133 -3.60 3.03 -0.89
CA ILE A 133 -4.97 2.80 -1.37
C ILE A 133 -5.61 4.14 -1.76
N ILE A 134 -5.51 5.15 -0.90
CA ILE A 134 -6.03 6.49 -1.17
C ILE A 134 -5.37 7.08 -2.43
N ALA A 135 -4.04 7.03 -2.51
CA ALA A 135 -3.30 7.58 -3.64
C ALA A 135 -3.69 6.92 -4.97
N TRP A 136 -3.80 5.60 -5.00
CA TRP A 136 -4.14 4.86 -6.21
C TRP A 136 -5.58 5.12 -6.67
N ILE A 137 -6.54 5.13 -5.74
CA ILE A 137 -7.96 5.34 -6.09
C ILE A 137 -8.21 6.80 -6.46
N SER A 138 -7.65 7.75 -5.71
CA SER A 138 -7.86 9.18 -5.98
C SER A 138 -7.23 9.64 -7.29
N ASN A 139 -6.15 8.99 -7.72
CA ASN A 139 -5.51 9.26 -9.00
C ASN A 139 -5.92 8.28 -10.11
N SER A 140 -7.14 7.77 -10.09
CA SER A 140 -7.64 6.77 -11.04
C SER A 140 -7.47 7.16 -12.51
N LYS A 141 -7.44 8.45 -12.84
CA LYS A 141 -7.13 8.96 -14.18
C LYS A 141 -5.74 8.56 -14.66
N LEU A 142 -4.77 8.48 -13.77
CA LEU A 142 -3.39 8.06 -14.09
C LEU A 142 -3.19 6.56 -13.87
N THR A 143 -3.78 6.02 -12.81
CA THR A 143 -3.48 4.67 -12.32
C THR A 143 -4.36 3.59 -12.94
N TYR A 144 -5.53 3.91 -13.46
CA TYR A 144 -6.52 2.91 -13.86
C TYR A 144 -7.19 3.16 -15.21
N GLU A 145 -7.53 4.43 -15.55
CA GLU A 145 -8.24 4.74 -16.79
C GLU A 145 -7.44 4.34 -18.03
N ASN A 146 -8.14 3.74 -19.00
CA ASN A 146 -7.57 3.28 -20.28
C ASN A 146 -6.42 2.29 -20.13
N ALA A 147 -6.32 1.62 -18.97
CA ALA A 147 -5.32 0.58 -18.76
C ALA A 147 -5.73 -0.73 -19.47
N GLU A 148 -4.74 -1.55 -19.77
CA GLU A 148 -4.91 -2.88 -20.34
C GLU A 148 -5.68 -3.81 -19.39
N ALA A 149 -6.45 -4.77 -19.93
CA ALA A 149 -7.29 -5.68 -19.15
C ALA A 149 -6.49 -6.46 -18.10
N ASN A 150 -5.33 -6.98 -18.46
CA ASN A 150 -4.47 -7.74 -17.53
C ASN A 150 -3.97 -6.89 -16.37
N TYR A 151 -3.61 -5.64 -16.62
CA TYR A 151 -3.24 -4.70 -15.57
C TYR A 151 -4.43 -4.42 -14.63
N LYS A 152 -5.62 -4.18 -15.19
CA LYS A 152 -6.84 -3.92 -14.39
C LYS A 152 -7.16 -5.09 -13.46
N ILE A 153 -7.00 -6.33 -13.92
CA ILE A 153 -7.19 -7.52 -13.09
C ILE A 153 -6.20 -7.54 -11.92
N LYS A 154 -4.91 -7.34 -12.18
CA LYS A 154 -3.87 -7.26 -11.14
C LYS A 154 -4.15 -6.12 -10.15
N PHE A 155 -4.48 -4.94 -10.65
CA PHE A 155 -4.76 -3.77 -9.85
C PHE A 155 -5.97 -3.98 -8.92
N ASN A 156 -7.07 -4.51 -9.46
CA ASN A 156 -8.27 -4.81 -8.68
C ASN A 156 -8.00 -5.84 -7.59
N LEU A 157 -7.24 -6.89 -7.93
CA LEU A 157 -6.90 -7.93 -6.98
C LEU A 157 -6.07 -7.38 -5.81
N ILE A 158 -5.02 -6.59 -6.10
CA ILE A 158 -4.16 -6.05 -5.04
C ILE A 158 -4.89 -5.02 -4.18
N ILE A 159 -5.74 -4.17 -4.75
CA ILE A 159 -6.58 -3.25 -3.97
C ILE A 159 -7.50 -4.03 -3.02
N LYS A 160 -8.17 -5.07 -3.49
CA LYS A 160 -9.02 -5.91 -2.64
C LYS A 160 -8.22 -6.57 -1.52
N LYS A 161 -7.06 -7.15 -1.82
CA LYS A 161 -6.17 -7.74 -0.81
C LYS A 161 -5.78 -6.73 0.27
N GLN A 162 -5.34 -5.56 -0.15
CA GLN A 162 -4.90 -4.50 0.77
C GLN A 162 -6.05 -3.96 1.62
N THR A 163 -7.22 -3.76 1.03
CA THR A 163 -8.42 -3.32 1.75
C THR A 163 -8.86 -4.37 2.76
N ASN A 164 -8.86 -5.65 2.40
CA ASN A 164 -9.20 -6.73 3.31
C ASN A 164 -8.21 -6.83 4.48
N HIS A 165 -6.90 -6.63 4.21
CA HIS A 165 -5.91 -6.57 5.27
C HIS A 165 -6.18 -5.38 6.21
N LEU A 166 -6.40 -4.18 5.66
CA LEU A 166 -6.70 -2.98 6.44
C LEU A 166 -7.93 -3.17 7.34
N ILE A 167 -9.02 -3.72 6.80
CA ILE A 167 -10.25 -4.01 7.57
C ILE A 167 -9.97 -5.01 8.68
N ASN A 168 -9.21 -6.07 8.41
CA ASN A 168 -8.86 -7.06 9.42
C ASN A 168 -8.01 -6.48 10.55
N GLU A 169 -7.13 -5.54 10.25
CA GLU A 169 -6.28 -4.88 11.25
C GLU A 169 -7.09 -3.89 12.10
N ILE A 170 -7.95 -3.08 11.48
CA ILE A 170 -8.82 -2.12 12.19
C ILE A 170 -9.79 -2.84 13.15
N ARG A 171 -10.33 -3.99 12.75
CA ARG A 171 -11.25 -4.77 13.60
C ARG A 171 -10.57 -5.41 14.81
N ARG A 172 -9.27 -5.40 14.88
CA ARG A 172 -8.47 -5.99 15.97
C ARG A 172 -7.89 -4.97 16.91
N SER A 173 -7.84 -3.69 16.51
CA SER A 173 -7.41 -2.57 17.35
C SER A 173 -8.53 -2.16 18.34
#